data_06cb7d47faecd7e0fffe32d14eff180c
#
_entry.id   06cb7d47faecd7e0fffe32d14eff180c
#
_cell.length_a   1.000
_cell.length_b   1.000
_cell.length_c   1.000
_cell.angle_alpha   90.00
_cell.angle_beta   90.00
_cell.angle_gamma   90.00
#
_symmetry.space_group_name_H-M   'P 1'
#
loop_
_entity.id
_entity.type
_entity.pdbx_description
1 polymer ?
#
loop_
_entity_poly.entity_id
_entity_poly.type
_entity_poly.pdbx_seq_one_letter_code
_entity_poly.pdbx_strand_id
1 'polypeptide(L)'
;MCRHLGWLGEPVSVASLTLEPPSGLLVQSYAPRRQKHGLMNADGWGVGFFDGDVARRWRSATPLWTDASFASVAPALASRCVVAAVRSASVGMPIEPTASAPFTDGQWLLSHNGLVDRAVLPLSRHAESTNDSALLAALIFERGLDALGDTIAGVAADDPNARLNILAGNGSRLIATTWGDTLSVLRRADGVVLASEPYDDDPAWQEIPDRHRVDVVGTEVTMTPLKGL
;
A
#
# COMPACT_ATOMS: atom_id res chain seq x y z
N MET A 1 8.24 7.42 6.13
CA MET A 1 7.37 6.23 6.21
C MET A 1 6.06 6.57 5.52
N CYS A 2 5.39 5.60 4.89
CA CYS A 2 4.13 5.80 4.16
C CYS A 2 2.95 5.25 4.97
N ARG A 3 1.72 5.54 4.57
CA ARG A 3 0.50 4.83 4.97
C ARG A 3 -0.16 4.29 3.72
N HIS A 4 -0.72 3.09 3.79
CA HIS A 4 -1.43 2.51 2.67
C HIS A 4 -2.72 1.82 3.11
N LEU A 5 -3.62 1.65 2.16
CA LEU A 5 -4.91 0.99 2.31
C LEU A 5 -5.20 0.16 1.05
N GLY A 6 -5.77 -1.03 1.25
CA GLY A 6 -6.34 -1.88 0.20
C GLY A 6 -7.78 -2.25 0.50
N TRP A 7 -8.62 -2.26 -0.52
CA TRP A 7 -10.00 -2.70 -0.50
C TRP A 7 -10.21 -3.84 -1.50
N LEU A 8 -10.97 -4.85 -1.10
CA LEU A 8 -11.51 -5.86 -1.98
C LEU A 8 -12.94 -6.20 -1.54
N GLY A 9 -13.92 -6.03 -2.43
CA GLY A 9 -15.32 -6.31 -2.11
C GLY A 9 -16.30 -5.80 -3.16
N GLU A 10 -17.50 -5.43 -2.72
CA GLU A 10 -18.46 -4.74 -3.58
C GLU A 10 -17.91 -3.37 -3.97
N PRO A 11 -18.34 -2.80 -5.13
CA PRO A 11 -17.85 -1.49 -5.54
C PRO A 11 -18.17 -0.40 -4.53
N VAL A 12 -17.14 0.29 -4.05
CA VAL A 12 -17.26 1.45 -3.17
C VAL A 12 -16.53 2.64 -3.77
N SER A 13 -16.91 3.86 -3.40
CA SER A 13 -16.20 5.04 -3.88
C SER A 13 -14.79 5.12 -3.29
N VAL A 14 -13.85 5.64 -4.06
CA VAL A 14 -12.50 5.91 -3.57
C VAL A 14 -12.53 6.90 -2.41
N ALA A 15 -13.45 7.87 -2.42
CA ALA A 15 -13.60 8.84 -1.35
C ALA A 15 -13.98 8.17 -0.02
N SER A 16 -14.90 7.19 -0.04
CA SER A 16 -15.34 6.48 1.17
C SER A 16 -14.23 5.66 1.85
N LEU A 17 -13.16 5.33 1.12
CA LEU A 17 -12.00 4.64 1.65
C LEU A 17 -10.88 5.58 2.10
N THR A 18 -10.72 6.73 1.43
CA THR A 18 -9.50 7.54 1.56
C THR A 18 -9.71 8.90 2.19
N LEU A 19 -10.85 9.56 1.93
CA LEU A 19 -11.10 10.94 2.30
C LEU A 19 -12.13 11.10 3.41
N GLU A 20 -13.21 10.31 3.37
CA GLU A 20 -14.37 10.45 4.27
C GLU A 20 -14.16 9.83 5.67
N PRO A 21 -13.40 8.73 5.85
CA PRO A 21 -13.23 8.17 7.17
C PRO A 21 -12.51 9.13 8.12
N PRO A 22 -12.90 9.18 9.41
CA PRO A 22 -12.37 10.15 10.38
C PRO A 22 -10.86 10.05 10.60
N SER A 23 -10.24 8.92 10.30
CA SER A 23 -8.79 8.69 10.26
C SER A 23 -8.36 8.04 8.95
N GLY A 24 -9.00 8.41 7.83
CA GLY A 24 -8.66 7.96 6.48
C GLY A 24 -7.28 8.44 6.03
N LEU A 25 -6.86 8.04 4.83
CA LEU A 25 -5.54 8.43 4.30
C LEU A 25 -5.35 9.94 4.22
N LEU A 26 -6.43 10.72 3.99
CA LEU A 26 -6.37 12.18 4.07
C LEU A 26 -5.85 12.64 5.43
N VAL A 27 -6.43 12.15 6.52
CA VAL A 27 -6.01 12.50 7.89
C VAL A 27 -4.64 11.91 8.19
N GLN A 28 -4.38 10.66 7.82
CA GLN A 28 -3.09 9.99 8.01
C GLN A 28 -1.94 10.68 7.23
N SER A 29 -2.25 11.50 6.23
CA SER A 29 -1.22 12.26 5.51
C SER A 29 -0.58 13.36 6.37
N TYR A 30 -1.30 13.92 7.37
CA TYR A 30 -0.79 14.98 8.25
C TYR A 30 -0.87 14.65 9.75
N ALA A 31 -1.71 13.70 10.16
CA ALA A 31 -1.91 13.31 11.57
C ALA A 31 -2.10 11.78 11.72
N PRO A 32 -1.14 10.95 11.29
CA PRO A 32 -1.23 9.51 11.47
C PRO A 32 -1.14 9.15 12.96
N ARG A 33 -1.98 8.19 13.42
CA ARG A 33 -2.07 7.80 14.83
C ARG A 33 -1.04 6.73 15.25
N ARG A 34 -0.62 5.87 14.31
CA ARG A 34 0.27 4.72 14.58
C ARG A 34 1.60 4.78 13.83
N GLN A 35 1.96 5.93 13.28
CA GLN A 35 3.23 6.10 12.56
C GLN A 35 4.40 6.17 13.52
N LYS A 36 5.37 5.26 13.37
CA LYS A 36 6.54 5.16 14.25
C LYS A 36 7.69 6.09 13.83
N HIS A 37 7.79 6.45 12.55
CA HIS A 37 8.88 7.24 11.99
C HIS A 37 8.34 8.37 11.11
N GLY A 38 8.86 9.59 11.31
CA GLY A 38 8.35 10.78 10.65
C GLY A 38 7.05 11.29 11.28
N LEU A 39 6.64 12.50 10.90
CA LEU A 39 5.48 13.18 11.47
C LEU A 39 4.29 13.22 10.50
N MET A 40 4.55 13.25 9.19
CA MET A 40 3.52 13.38 8.16
C MET A 40 3.95 12.70 6.86
N ASN A 41 3.00 12.52 5.94
CA ASN A 41 3.17 11.88 4.64
C ASN A 41 2.81 12.88 3.53
N ALA A 42 3.71 13.86 3.32
CA ALA A 42 3.47 15.05 2.49
C ALA A 42 4.19 15.03 1.13
N ASP A 43 4.94 13.96 0.83
CA ASP A 43 5.84 13.90 -0.34
C ASP A 43 5.23 13.12 -1.51
N GLY A 44 3.91 13.10 -1.56
CA GLY A 44 3.13 12.47 -2.61
C GLY A 44 2.06 11.50 -2.09
N TRP A 45 1.21 11.08 -3.01
CA TRP A 45 0.15 10.13 -2.77
C TRP A 45 -0.25 9.46 -4.09
N GLY A 46 -1.02 8.40 -3.98
CA GLY A 46 -1.67 7.81 -5.14
C GLY A 46 -2.78 6.86 -4.76
N VAL A 47 -3.68 6.70 -5.73
CA VAL A 47 -4.79 5.75 -5.72
C VAL A 47 -4.73 4.95 -7.00
N GLY A 48 -4.81 3.63 -6.86
CA GLY A 48 -5.04 2.71 -7.96
C GLY A 48 -6.35 1.98 -7.74
N PHE A 49 -7.06 1.75 -8.82
CA PHE A 49 -8.37 1.08 -8.84
C PHE A 49 -8.53 0.31 -10.15
N PHE A 50 -9.47 -0.61 -10.17
CA PHE A 50 -9.79 -1.38 -11.37
C PHE A 50 -11.09 -0.87 -12.00
N ASP A 51 -11.00 -0.57 -13.30
CA ASP A 51 -12.12 -0.26 -14.19
C ASP A 51 -12.33 -1.50 -15.09
N GLY A 52 -13.29 -2.36 -14.72
CA GLY A 52 -13.31 -3.73 -15.20
C GLY A 52 -12.02 -4.45 -14.80
N ASP A 53 -11.30 -5.01 -15.79
CA ASP A 53 -10.02 -5.71 -15.58
C ASP A 53 -8.80 -4.79 -15.78
N VAL A 54 -9.01 -3.50 -16.01
CA VAL A 54 -7.93 -2.56 -16.31
C VAL A 54 -7.53 -1.80 -15.06
N ALA A 55 -6.26 -1.93 -14.68
CA ALA A 55 -5.67 -1.13 -13.59
C ALA A 55 -5.54 0.34 -14.03
N ARG A 56 -6.13 1.24 -13.26
CA ARG A 56 -6.04 2.69 -13.43
C ARG A 56 -5.36 3.30 -12.21
N ARG A 57 -4.66 4.42 -12.40
CA ARG A 57 -3.95 5.09 -11.31
C ARG A 57 -4.05 6.60 -11.42
N TRP A 58 -4.16 7.24 -10.26
CA TRP A 58 -3.98 8.67 -10.11
C TRP A 58 -2.91 8.91 -9.06
N ARG A 59 -1.81 9.57 -9.41
CA ARG A 59 -0.66 9.82 -8.52
C ARG A 59 -0.24 11.27 -8.59
N SER A 60 0.19 11.80 -7.46
CA SER A 60 0.70 13.17 -7.33
C SER A 60 1.94 13.20 -6.44
N ALA A 61 2.80 14.19 -6.66
CA ALA A 61 3.95 14.49 -5.81
C ALA A 61 3.64 15.55 -4.74
N THR A 62 2.43 16.11 -4.74
CA THR A 62 1.97 17.08 -3.74
C THR A 62 1.29 16.40 -2.56
N PRO A 63 1.11 17.04 -1.41
CA PRO A 63 0.34 16.48 -0.32
C PRO A 63 -1.12 16.23 -0.70
N LEU A 64 -1.70 15.11 -0.22
CA LEU A 64 -3.09 14.73 -0.55
C LEU A 64 -4.11 15.82 -0.18
N TRP A 65 -3.93 16.49 0.95
CA TRP A 65 -4.84 17.56 1.41
C TRP A 65 -4.86 18.82 0.55
N THR A 66 -3.93 18.95 -0.41
CA THR A 66 -3.88 20.10 -1.33
C THR A 66 -4.57 19.83 -2.66
N ASP A 67 -4.99 18.59 -2.94
CA ASP A 67 -5.57 18.21 -4.23
C ASP A 67 -7.11 18.30 -4.21
N ALA A 68 -7.60 19.52 -4.42
CA ALA A 68 -9.05 19.79 -4.50
C ALA A 68 -9.71 19.10 -5.72
N SER A 69 -8.95 18.87 -6.81
CA SER A 69 -9.47 18.18 -7.99
C SER A 69 -9.72 16.72 -7.69
N PHE A 70 -8.80 16.04 -7.00
CA PHE A 70 -9.01 14.68 -6.57
C PHE A 70 -10.18 14.58 -5.59
N ALA A 71 -10.28 15.48 -4.61
CA ALA A 71 -11.39 15.50 -3.67
C ALA A 71 -12.75 15.62 -4.35
N SER A 72 -12.82 16.37 -5.48
CA SER A 72 -14.03 16.51 -6.29
C SER A 72 -14.38 15.24 -7.09
N VAL A 73 -13.38 14.48 -7.55
CA VAL A 73 -13.59 13.33 -8.45
C VAL A 73 -13.67 12.01 -7.68
N ALA A 74 -13.00 11.88 -6.56
CA ALA A 74 -12.93 10.63 -5.80
C ALA A 74 -14.29 10.02 -5.42
N PRO A 75 -15.35 10.79 -5.12
CA PRO A 75 -16.69 10.22 -4.89
C PRO A 75 -17.31 9.52 -6.11
N ALA A 76 -16.92 9.91 -7.33
CA ALA A 76 -17.41 9.33 -8.58
C ALA A 76 -16.60 8.10 -9.04
N LEU A 77 -15.41 7.88 -8.48
CA LEU A 77 -14.56 6.73 -8.80
C LEU A 77 -14.94 5.56 -7.89
N ALA A 78 -15.62 4.57 -8.43
CA ALA A 78 -16.01 3.36 -7.68
C ALA A 78 -15.28 2.13 -8.23
N SER A 79 -14.83 1.25 -7.32
CA SER A 79 -14.15 0.02 -7.72
C SER A 79 -14.31 -1.09 -6.67
N ARG A 80 -14.22 -2.35 -7.15
CA ARG A 80 -14.19 -3.55 -6.31
C ARG A 80 -12.83 -3.78 -5.65
N CYS A 81 -11.77 -3.22 -6.22
CA CYS A 81 -10.41 -3.34 -5.70
C CYS A 81 -9.70 -2.01 -5.80
N VAL A 82 -9.23 -1.51 -4.66
CA VAL A 82 -8.50 -0.25 -4.54
C VAL A 82 -7.21 -0.48 -3.78
N VAL A 83 -6.12 0.12 -4.22
CA VAL A 83 -4.85 0.25 -3.48
C VAL A 83 -4.49 1.72 -3.43
N ALA A 84 -4.39 2.29 -2.24
CA ALA A 84 -4.11 3.71 -2.05
C ALA A 84 -2.98 3.93 -1.05
N ALA A 85 -2.20 5.00 -1.23
CA ALA A 85 -1.11 5.32 -0.32
C ALA A 85 -0.84 6.83 -0.25
N VAL A 86 -0.36 7.27 0.92
CA VAL A 86 0.26 8.58 1.13
C VAL A 86 1.74 8.38 1.49
N ARG A 87 2.59 9.27 1.03
CA ARG A 87 4.04 9.07 1.02
C ARG A 87 4.79 10.09 1.87
N SER A 88 5.77 9.58 2.63
CA SER A 88 6.87 10.35 3.19
C SER A 88 8.18 9.84 2.57
N ALA A 89 8.85 10.67 1.80
CA ALA A 89 10.09 10.32 1.14
C ALA A 89 11.25 10.26 2.14
N SER A 90 12.12 9.26 1.99
CA SER A 90 13.40 9.26 2.68
C SER A 90 14.32 10.34 2.11
N VAL A 91 15.26 10.83 2.92
CA VAL A 91 16.21 11.86 2.48
C VAL A 91 16.95 11.40 1.22
N GLY A 92 17.01 12.29 0.23
CA GLY A 92 17.67 12.01 -1.05
C GLY A 92 16.85 11.20 -2.06
N MET A 93 15.61 10.81 -1.74
CA MET A 93 14.71 10.14 -2.68
C MET A 93 13.97 11.17 -3.56
N PRO A 94 13.66 10.81 -4.82
CA PRO A 94 12.93 11.71 -5.72
C PRO A 94 11.53 12.01 -5.20
N ILE A 95 11.07 13.26 -5.36
CA ILE A 95 9.69 13.68 -5.11
C ILE A 95 9.03 13.92 -6.47
N GLU A 96 8.39 12.90 -6.98
CA GLU A 96 7.76 12.88 -8.31
C GLU A 96 6.58 11.90 -8.31
N PRO A 97 5.59 12.04 -9.22
CA PRO A 97 4.45 11.14 -9.26
C PRO A 97 4.84 9.66 -9.46
N THR A 98 5.90 9.39 -10.24
CA THR A 98 6.42 8.05 -10.50
C THR A 98 7.06 7.38 -9.29
N ALA A 99 7.47 8.17 -8.28
CA ALA A 99 7.98 7.68 -7.00
C ALA A 99 6.87 7.39 -5.98
N SER A 100 5.62 7.74 -6.28
CA SER A 100 4.45 7.51 -5.40
C SER A 100 3.74 6.22 -5.78
N ALA A 101 3.43 5.39 -4.77
CA ALA A 101 2.62 4.19 -4.95
C ALA A 101 1.16 4.57 -5.31
N PRO A 102 0.39 3.65 -5.94
CA PRO A 102 0.77 2.30 -6.27
C PRO A 102 1.59 2.20 -7.56
N PHE A 103 2.56 1.28 -7.55
CA PHE A 103 3.29 0.82 -8.73
C PHE A 103 2.49 -0.25 -9.47
N THR A 104 2.82 -0.55 -10.75
CA THR A 104 2.09 -1.58 -11.51
C THR A 104 2.97 -2.27 -12.56
N ASP A 105 2.65 -3.54 -12.82
CA ASP A 105 3.08 -4.30 -13.99
C ASP A 105 1.98 -4.44 -15.05
N GLY A 106 0.85 -3.73 -14.87
CA GLY A 106 -0.34 -3.80 -15.70
C GLY A 106 -1.43 -4.74 -15.16
N GLN A 107 -1.08 -5.72 -14.33
CA GLN A 107 -2.00 -6.67 -13.70
C GLN A 107 -2.20 -6.39 -12.21
N TRP A 108 -1.15 -5.97 -11.53
CA TRP A 108 -1.16 -5.68 -10.11
C TRP A 108 -0.95 -4.19 -9.84
N LEU A 109 -1.55 -3.73 -8.75
CA LEU A 109 -1.25 -2.46 -8.09
C LEU A 109 -0.52 -2.78 -6.80
N LEU A 110 0.62 -2.14 -6.53
CA LEU A 110 1.46 -2.44 -5.37
C LEU A 110 1.89 -1.18 -4.62
N SER A 111 1.80 -1.22 -3.31
CA SER A 111 2.32 -0.22 -2.39
C SER A 111 3.30 -0.84 -1.40
N HIS A 112 4.40 -0.14 -1.13
CA HIS A 112 5.35 -0.45 -0.07
C HIS A 112 5.28 0.65 1.01
N ASN A 113 4.97 0.24 2.24
CA ASN A 113 5.11 1.08 3.43
C ASN A 113 6.31 0.58 4.24
N GLY A 114 7.42 1.26 4.15
CA GLY A 114 8.64 0.82 4.80
C GLY A 114 9.87 1.60 4.39
N LEU A 115 10.99 0.92 4.46
CA LEU A 115 12.32 1.38 4.04
C LEU A 115 13.16 0.16 3.73
N VAL A 116 13.95 0.20 2.65
CA VAL A 116 14.99 -0.80 2.35
C VAL A 116 16.21 -0.09 1.75
N ASP A 117 17.40 -0.57 2.11
CA ASP A 117 18.61 -0.07 1.47
C ASP A 117 18.59 -0.40 -0.03
N ARG A 118 18.65 0.63 -0.87
CA ARG A 118 18.68 0.45 -2.33
C ARG A 118 19.87 -0.37 -2.82
N ALA A 119 20.94 -0.43 -2.04
CA ALA A 119 22.14 -1.18 -2.41
C ALA A 119 21.90 -2.70 -2.46
N VAL A 120 20.90 -3.21 -1.72
CA VAL A 120 20.53 -4.64 -1.74
C VAL A 120 19.50 -4.97 -2.83
N LEU A 121 18.93 -3.96 -3.50
CA LEU A 121 17.94 -4.16 -4.56
C LEU A 121 18.59 -4.13 -5.94
N PRO A 122 18.21 -5.05 -6.84
CA PRO A 122 18.69 -5.00 -8.20
C PRO A 122 18.19 -3.75 -8.93
N LEU A 123 19.07 -3.16 -9.76
CA LEU A 123 18.61 -2.13 -10.69
C LEU A 123 17.73 -2.78 -11.76
N SER A 124 16.52 -2.26 -11.93
CA SER A 124 15.58 -2.74 -12.93
C SER A 124 15.13 -1.61 -13.86
N ARG A 125 15.15 -1.87 -15.15
CA ARG A 125 14.57 -0.97 -16.17
C ARG A 125 13.03 -0.89 -16.08
N HIS A 126 12.41 -1.80 -15.35
CA HIS A 126 10.96 -1.85 -15.12
C HIS A 126 10.54 -1.08 -13.87
N ALA A 127 11.50 -0.60 -13.05
CA ALA A 127 11.19 0.27 -11.93
C ALA A 127 10.70 1.64 -12.44
N GLU A 128 9.57 2.10 -11.92
CA GLU A 128 8.94 3.35 -12.36
C GLU A 128 9.68 4.61 -11.86
N SER A 129 10.54 4.46 -10.83
CA SER A 129 11.39 5.50 -10.28
C SER A 129 12.64 4.89 -9.64
N THR A 130 13.56 5.73 -9.16
CA THR A 130 14.83 5.32 -8.55
C THR A 130 14.76 5.16 -7.04
N ASN A 131 13.58 5.36 -6.41
CA ASN A 131 13.42 5.13 -4.98
C ASN A 131 13.36 3.62 -4.65
N ASP A 132 13.64 3.30 -3.40
CA ASP A 132 13.63 1.93 -2.86
C ASP A 132 12.32 1.19 -3.13
N SER A 133 11.19 1.86 -2.93
CA SER A 133 9.86 1.26 -3.12
C SER A 133 9.58 0.89 -4.58
N ALA A 134 10.03 1.68 -5.55
CA ALA A 134 9.87 1.37 -6.97
C ALA A 134 10.79 0.21 -7.41
N LEU A 135 12.02 0.16 -6.90
CA LEU A 135 12.95 -0.95 -7.17
C LEU A 135 12.43 -2.25 -6.54
N LEU A 136 11.95 -2.19 -5.30
CA LEU A 136 11.35 -3.34 -4.62
C LEU A 136 10.09 -3.84 -5.35
N ALA A 137 9.23 -2.93 -5.81
CA ALA A 137 8.05 -3.28 -6.59
C ALA A 137 8.42 -4.01 -7.89
N ALA A 138 9.42 -3.50 -8.64
CA ALA A 138 9.92 -4.16 -9.84
C ALA A 138 10.46 -5.57 -9.56
N LEU A 139 11.24 -5.75 -8.47
CA LEU A 139 11.73 -7.05 -8.04
C LEU A 139 10.59 -8.03 -7.73
N ILE A 140 9.54 -7.55 -7.00
CA ILE A 140 8.38 -8.37 -6.65
C ILE A 140 7.61 -8.78 -7.91
N PHE A 141 7.39 -7.86 -8.85
CA PHE A 141 6.70 -8.16 -10.11
C PHE A 141 7.50 -9.16 -10.96
N GLU A 142 8.81 -9.03 -11.04
CA GLU A 142 9.69 -9.95 -11.77
C GLU A 142 9.66 -11.38 -11.19
N ARG A 143 9.54 -11.51 -9.85
CA ARG A 143 9.47 -12.81 -9.16
C ARG A 143 8.05 -13.37 -9.06
N GLY A 144 7.05 -12.53 -9.27
CA GLY A 144 5.64 -12.86 -9.11
C GLY A 144 5.15 -12.78 -7.67
N LEU A 145 3.88 -12.37 -7.51
CA LEU A 145 3.25 -12.15 -6.18
C LEU A 145 3.08 -13.42 -5.35
N ASP A 146 3.07 -14.60 -5.99
CA ASP A 146 3.01 -15.88 -5.26
C ASP A 146 4.32 -16.14 -4.50
N ALA A 147 5.46 -15.68 -5.02
CA ALA A 147 6.77 -15.75 -4.38
C ALA A 147 7.03 -14.56 -3.40
N LEU A 148 6.01 -13.75 -3.08
CA LEU A 148 6.18 -12.55 -2.24
C LEU A 148 6.88 -12.87 -0.90
N GLY A 149 6.46 -13.94 -0.22
CA GLY A 149 7.05 -14.32 1.07
C GLY A 149 8.54 -14.59 0.98
N ASP A 150 8.98 -15.37 0.01
CA ASP A 150 10.39 -15.70 -0.20
C ASP A 150 11.19 -14.46 -0.66
N THR A 151 10.56 -13.58 -1.45
CA THR A 151 11.18 -12.32 -1.89
C THR A 151 11.45 -11.41 -0.70
N ILE A 152 10.47 -11.24 0.20
CA ILE A 152 10.60 -10.42 1.41
C ILE A 152 11.65 -11.01 2.36
N ALA A 153 11.64 -12.32 2.57
CA ALA A 153 12.63 -12.99 3.40
C ALA A 153 14.07 -12.80 2.86
N GLY A 154 14.25 -12.91 1.53
CA GLY A 154 15.55 -12.66 0.90
C GLY A 154 16.03 -11.22 1.06
N VAL A 155 15.18 -10.24 0.82
CA VAL A 155 15.53 -8.82 1.01
C VAL A 155 15.86 -8.52 2.47
N ALA A 156 15.09 -9.08 3.41
CA ALA A 156 15.34 -8.90 4.85
C ALA A 156 16.64 -9.58 5.34
N ALA A 157 17.09 -10.63 4.65
CA ALA A 157 18.40 -11.24 4.91
C ALA A 157 19.55 -10.32 4.49
N ASP A 158 19.41 -9.63 3.37
CA ASP A 158 20.41 -8.70 2.85
C ASP A 158 20.37 -7.34 3.56
N ASP A 159 19.21 -6.91 4.07
CA ASP A 159 19.01 -5.71 4.90
C ASP A 159 18.21 -6.02 6.17
N PRO A 160 18.88 -6.37 7.27
CA PRO A 160 18.23 -6.68 8.56
C PRO A 160 17.41 -5.53 9.16
N ASN A 161 17.62 -4.29 8.72
CA ASN A 161 16.87 -3.10 9.16
C ASN A 161 15.68 -2.78 8.25
N ALA A 162 15.48 -3.54 7.18
CA ALA A 162 14.38 -3.32 6.25
C ALA A 162 13.02 -3.43 6.95
N ARG A 163 12.11 -2.53 6.56
CA ARG A 163 10.69 -2.62 6.84
C ARG A 163 9.96 -2.82 5.52
N LEU A 164 9.22 -3.91 5.43
CA LEU A 164 8.77 -4.47 4.15
C LEU A 164 7.27 -4.80 4.20
N ASN A 165 6.46 -3.83 4.67
CA ASN A 165 5.01 -3.96 4.58
C ASN A 165 4.59 -3.70 3.13
N ILE A 166 4.21 -4.76 2.44
CA ILE A 166 3.69 -4.72 1.07
C ILE A 166 2.17 -4.84 1.11
N LEU A 167 1.53 -4.16 0.19
CA LEU A 167 0.11 -4.31 -0.09
C LEU A 167 -0.09 -4.28 -1.60
N ALA A 168 -0.65 -5.35 -2.17
CA ALA A 168 -0.89 -5.47 -3.60
C ALA A 168 -2.30 -5.98 -3.88
N GLY A 169 -2.90 -5.52 -5.00
CA GLY A 169 -4.22 -5.95 -5.48
C GLY A 169 -4.25 -6.12 -6.99
N ASN A 170 -5.03 -7.11 -7.49
CA ASN A 170 -5.18 -7.40 -8.92
C ASN A 170 -6.64 -7.41 -9.43
N GLY A 171 -7.55 -6.78 -8.69
CA GLY A 171 -8.98 -6.76 -9.04
C GLY A 171 -9.80 -7.86 -8.37
N SER A 172 -9.23 -9.01 -8.07
CA SER A 172 -9.90 -10.17 -7.47
C SER A 172 -9.23 -10.70 -6.20
N ARG A 173 -8.03 -10.23 -5.88
CA ARG A 173 -7.23 -10.66 -4.74
C ARG A 173 -6.45 -9.48 -4.15
N LEU A 174 -6.33 -9.43 -2.82
CA LEU A 174 -5.31 -8.65 -2.15
C LEU A 174 -4.27 -9.58 -1.53
N ILE A 175 -3.01 -9.16 -1.59
CA ILE A 175 -1.90 -9.79 -0.91
C ILE A 175 -1.18 -8.71 -0.11
N ALA A 176 -0.81 -9.02 1.13
CA ALA A 176 -0.02 -8.12 1.94
C ALA A 176 1.04 -8.85 2.76
N THR A 177 2.04 -8.11 3.21
CA THR A 177 3.00 -8.55 4.22
C THR A 177 3.08 -7.54 5.36
N THR A 178 3.32 -8.05 6.57
CA THR A 178 3.77 -7.28 7.71
C THR A 178 5.24 -7.60 7.96
N TRP A 179 6.09 -6.58 8.00
CA TRP A 179 7.50 -6.73 8.35
C TRP A 179 8.02 -5.40 8.89
N GLY A 180 7.97 -5.25 10.21
CA GLY A 180 8.50 -4.10 10.93
C GLY A 180 7.54 -2.93 11.14
N ASP A 181 6.40 -2.88 10.42
CA ASP A 181 5.36 -1.87 10.57
C ASP A 181 3.97 -2.48 10.79
N THR A 182 3.01 -1.66 11.25
CA THR A 182 1.64 -2.11 11.53
C THR A 182 0.84 -2.31 10.24
N LEU A 183 -0.05 -3.29 10.27
CA LEU A 183 -1.12 -3.50 9.32
C LEU A 183 -2.33 -4.04 10.08
N SER A 184 -3.52 -3.58 9.75
CA SER A 184 -4.78 -4.02 10.34
C SER A 184 -5.75 -4.47 9.27
N VAL A 185 -6.64 -5.40 9.63
CA VAL A 185 -7.72 -5.88 8.76
C VAL A 185 -9.07 -5.57 9.37
N LEU A 186 -10.00 -5.12 8.54
CA LEU A 186 -11.43 -5.00 8.86
C LEU A 186 -12.21 -5.85 7.86
N ARG A 187 -12.97 -6.81 8.38
CA ARG A 187 -13.95 -7.58 7.60
C ARG A 187 -15.29 -6.92 7.69
N ARG A 188 -15.82 -6.49 6.55
CA ARG A 188 -17.14 -5.89 6.42
C ARG A 188 -18.08 -6.86 5.70
N ALA A 189 -19.38 -6.62 5.77
CA ALA A 189 -20.36 -7.43 5.03
C ALA A 189 -20.20 -7.32 3.51
N ASP A 190 -19.66 -6.20 3.03
CA ASP A 190 -19.46 -5.86 1.60
C ASP A 190 -18.02 -6.08 1.12
N GLY A 191 -17.08 -6.46 2.00
CA GLY A 191 -15.69 -6.71 1.60
C GLY A 191 -14.69 -6.64 2.74
N VAL A 192 -13.40 -6.54 2.37
CA VAL A 192 -12.28 -6.54 3.31
C VAL A 192 -11.40 -5.30 3.07
N VAL A 193 -11.05 -4.63 4.16
CA VAL A 193 -10.05 -3.56 4.18
C VAL A 193 -8.77 -4.05 4.83
N LEU A 194 -7.63 -3.81 4.20
CA LEU A 194 -6.30 -3.86 4.80
C LEU A 194 -5.77 -2.44 4.90
N ALA A 195 -5.33 -1.98 6.07
CA ALA A 195 -4.83 -0.62 6.25
C ALA A 195 -3.65 -0.57 7.23
N SER A 196 -2.71 0.34 6.98
CA SER A 196 -1.55 0.58 7.87
C SER A 196 -1.97 0.88 9.31
N GLU A 197 -3.12 1.52 9.47
CA GLU A 197 -3.81 1.73 10.75
C GLU A 197 -5.31 1.84 10.52
N PRO A 198 -6.17 1.55 11.53
CA PRO A 198 -7.61 1.75 11.45
C PRO A 198 -7.98 3.16 11.00
N TYR A 199 -8.87 3.26 10.04
CA TYR A 199 -9.33 4.57 9.53
C TYR A 199 -10.54 5.13 10.32
N ASP A 200 -11.09 4.34 11.24
CA ASP A 200 -12.17 4.70 12.17
C ASP A 200 -11.95 3.96 13.51
N ASP A 201 -12.93 4.06 14.39
CA ASP A 201 -12.88 3.43 15.70
C ASP A 201 -13.78 2.17 15.78
N ASP A 202 -14.05 1.50 14.66
CA ASP A 202 -14.80 0.24 14.61
C ASP A 202 -14.04 -0.82 15.45
N PRO A 203 -14.69 -1.44 16.47
CA PRO A 203 -14.04 -2.45 17.29
C PRO A 203 -13.73 -3.76 16.57
N ALA A 204 -14.22 -3.95 15.35
CA ALA A 204 -13.95 -5.14 14.52
C ALA A 204 -12.56 -5.09 13.85
N TRP A 205 -11.85 -3.99 13.89
CA TRP A 205 -10.46 -3.92 13.44
C TRP A 205 -9.58 -4.91 14.20
N GLN A 206 -8.81 -5.70 13.47
CA GLN A 206 -7.85 -6.65 14.00
C GLN A 206 -6.44 -6.30 13.51
N GLU A 207 -5.49 -6.17 14.42
CA GLU A 207 -4.09 -6.00 14.06
C GLU A 207 -3.52 -7.34 13.56
N ILE A 208 -2.80 -7.29 12.44
CA ILE A 208 -2.11 -8.45 11.86
C ILE A 208 -0.76 -8.56 12.56
N PRO A 209 -0.39 -9.74 13.09
CA PRO A 209 0.91 -9.94 13.72
C PRO A 209 2.06 -9.61 12.77
N ASP A 210 3.20 -9.16 13.32
CA ASP A 210 4.40 -8.93 12.51
C ASP A 210 4.89 -10.23 11.83
N ARG A 211 5.59 -10.09 10.70
CA ARG A 211 6.11 -11.20 9.88
C ARG A 211 5.04 -12.18 9.42
N HIS A 212 3.91 -11.64 8.95
CA HIS A 212 2.85 -12.44 8.32
C HIS A 212 2.64 -12.02 6.88
N ARG A 213 2.26 -13.01 6.07
CA ARG A 213 1.63 -12.82 4.78
C ARG A 213 0.12 -12.91 4.98
N VAL A 214 -0.61 -12.02 4.30
CA VAL A 214 -2.06 -11.99 4.27
C VAL A 214 -2.51 -12.17 2.82
N ASP A 215 -3.43 -13.08 2.60
CA ASP A 215 -4.12 -13.27 1.33
C ASP A 215 -5.61 -13.04 1.54
N VAL A 216 -6.23 -12.23 0.68
CA VAL A 216 -7.67 -11.97 0.67
C VAL A 216 -8.21 -12.37 -0.70
N VAL A 217 -9.19 -13.27 -0.71
CA VAL A 217 -9.93 -13.69 -1.90
C VAL A 217 -11.42 -13.67 -1.57
N GLY A 218 -12.20 -12.87 -2.29
CA GLY A 218 -13.57 -12.56 -1.88
C GLY A 218 -13.59 -11.90 -0.49
N THR A 219 -14.24 -12.54 0.48
CA THR A 219 -14.26 -12.11 1.89
C THR A 219 -13.38 -12.97 2.79
N GLU A 220 -12.74 -14.00 2.24
CA GLU A 220 -11.86 -14.89 2.99
C GLU A 220 -10.48 -14.22 3.19
N VAL A 221 -10.01 -14.24 4.43
CA VAL A 221 -8.70 -13.69 4.84
C VAL A 221 -7.88 -14.80 5.45
N THR A 222 -6.81 -15.17 4.78
CA THR A 222 -5.83 -16.15 5.27
C THR A 222 -4.57 -15.43 5.72
N MET A 223 -4.06 -15.78 6.90
CA MET A 223 -2.81 -15.25 7.46
C MET A 223 -1.82 -16.39 7.66
N THR A 224 -0.62 -16.23 7.14
CA THR A 224 0.44 -17.25 7.22
C THR A 224 1.72 -16.60 7.73
N PRO A 225 2.37 -17.14 8.77
CA PRO A 225 3.66 -16.64 9.20
C PRO A 225 4.68 -16.69 8.06
N LEU A 226 5.41 -15.60 7.86
CA LEU A 226 6.57 -15.58 6.98
C LEU A 226 7.71 -16.31 7.69
N LYS A 227 8.39 -17.19 6.97
CA LYS A 227 9.59 -17.86 7.51
C LYS A 227 10.63 -16.80 7.81
N GLY A 228 10.94 -16.59 9.09
CA GLY A 228 12.03 -15.74 9.53
C GLY A 228 13.37 -16.44 9.32
N LEU A 229 14.39 -15.62 9.16
CA LEU A 229 15.78 -16.03 9.30
C LEU A 229 16.06 -16.47 10.75
#